data_c334d646bde2b6316c2e5b89ae5ff181
#
_entry.id   c334d646bde2b6316c2e5b89ae5ff181
#
_cell.length_a   1.000
_cell.length_b   1.000
_cell.length_c   1.000
_cell.angle_alpha   90.00
_cell.angle_beta   90.00
_cell.angle_gamma   90.00
#
_symmetry.space_group_name_H-M   'P 1'
#
loop_
_entity.id
_entity.type
_entity.pdbx_description
1 polymer ?
#
loop_
_entity_poly.entity_id
_entity_poly.type
_entity_poly.pdbx_seq_one_letter_code
_entity_poly.pdbx_strand_id
1 'polypeptide(L)'
;MSVIRAFVVSGLVCLSLWAVPLAEIYRTQGVGALEQKAEDLLQSRAYWEAFIGDKDVSLGYYESEPVLVLVDKTADTLKVFEFKEGNPVLQLNHPVITGIGGDKQREGDLKTPVGVYDVVRRFVPSDPFYGQIAFALSYPNVMDRQMGKDGYGIWIHGHPLNSAQRYDKNTRGCVVMTNDLLDVFDATVKDKKIVTLVSEVGEPKVDKEVVIDLLTQVFEWRNAWKYSDIDRYMTYYHQDFRRFDGMRIGEFSRMKRTIFSRNEDKTILFNDLAVAPYPNEEGKPLFRITYHQTYETRNYQHRGNKEIYVDFSDGRMKILVER
;
A
#
# COMPACT_ATOMS: atom_id res chain seq x y z
N MET A 1 -6.40 -23.25 -41.45
CA MET A 1 -5.86 -21.88 -41.57
C MET A 1 -6.98 -20.88 -41.41
N SER A 2 -7.02 -20.07 -40.42
CA SER A 2 -7.87 -18.90 -40.14
C SER A 2 -8.56 -18.92 -38.77
N VAL A 3 -7.79 -18.64 -37.70
CA VAL A 3 -8.36 -18.24 -36.37
C VAL A 3 -7.42 -17.28 -35.62
N ILE A 4 -6.43 -16.65 -36.25
CA ILE A 4 -5.47 -15.77 -35.55
C ILE A 4 -5.57 -14.31 -36.07
N ARG A 5 -6.75 -13.71 -36.06
CA ARG A 5 -6.86 -12.29 -36.44
C ARG A 5 -7.87 -11.44 -35.62
N ALA A 6 -8.50 -11.96 -34.60
CA ALA A 6 -9.57 -11.25 -33.87
C ALA A 6 -9.16 -10.58 -32.54
N PHE A 7 -7.98 -10.83 -31.99
CA PHE A 7 -7.63 -10.37 -30.63
C PHE A 7 -6.75 -9.11 -30.52
N VAL A 8 -6.27 -8.55 -31.64
CA VAL A 8 -5.38 -7.35 -31.59
C VAL A 8 -6.17 -6.04 -31.73
N VAL A 9 -7.44 -6.08 -32.10
CA VAL A 9 -8.21 -4.86 -32.41
C VAL A 9 -8.85 -4.19 -31.20
N SER A 10 -9.14 -4.93 -30.12
CA SER A 10 -9.85 -4.37 -28.96
C SER A 10 -9.01 -3.42 -28.08
N GLY A 11 -7.72 -3.65 -27.93
CA GLY A 11 -6.85 -2.80 -27.11
C GLY A 11 -6.47 -1.48 -27.78
N LEU A 12 -6.38 -1.45 -29.10
CA LEU A 12 -6.06 -0.24 -29.87
C LEU A 12 -7.25 0.71 -30.02
N VAL A 13 -8.48 0.21 -29.99
CA VAL A 13 -9.70 1.03 -30.12
C VAL A 13 -9.99 1.82 -28.85
N CYS A 14 -9.71 1.28 -27.66
CA CYS A 14 -9.91 2.02 -26.40
C CYS A 14 -8.94 3.19 -26.23
N LEU A 15 -7.68 3.06 -26.61
CA LEU A 15 -6.70 4.15 -26.55
C LEU A 15 -7.02 5.29 -27.54
N SER A 16 -7.62 4.99 -28.69
CA SER A 16 -8.00 5.99 -29.69
C SER A 16 -9.22 6.84 -29.30
N LEU A 17 -10.14 6.30 -28.47
CA LEU A 17 -11.35 7.02 -28.06
C LEU A 17 -11.06 8.19 -27.08
N TRP A 18 -9.96 8.16 -26.35
CA TRP A 18 -9.57 9.23 -25.41
C TRP A 18 -8.52 10.18 -25.98
N ALA A 19 -7.66 9.72 -26.87
CA ALA A 19 -6.56 10.52 -27.42
C ALA A 19 -7.06 11.66 -28.34
N VAL A 20 -8.07 11.40 -29.15
CA VAL A 20 -8.63 12.42 -30.09
C VAL A 20 -9.30 13.57 -29.32
N PRO A 21 -10.17 13.32 -28.31
CA PRO A 21 -10.74 14.40 -27.51
C PRO A 21 -9.70 15.25 -26.76
N LEU A 22 -8.65 14.64 -26.21
CA LEU A 22 -7.61 15.36 -25.47
C LEU A 22 -6.78 16.26 -26.40
N ALA A 23 -6.40 15.76 -27.58
CA ALA A 23 -5.70 16.56 -28.60
C ALA A 23 -6.55 17.71 -29.13
N GLU A 24 -7.86 17.54 -29.28
CA GLU A 24 -8.79 18.59 -29.69
C GLU A 24 -8.91 19.67 -28.61
N ILE A 25 -9.05 19.29 -27.31
CA ILE A 25 -9.06 20.26 -26.21
C ILE A 25 -7.77 21.06 -26.19
N TYR A 26 -6.62 20.40 -26.30
CA TYR A 26 -5.33 21.10 -26.33
C TYR A 26 -5.26 22.09 -27.50
N ARG A 27 -5.64 21.65 -28.73
CA ARG A 27 -5.59 22.47 -29.95
C ARG A 27 -6.53 23.66 -29.92
N THR A 28 -7.72 23.51 -29.28
CA THR A 28 -8.77 24.54 -29.33
C THR A 28 -8.83 25.45 -28.11
N GLN A 29 -8.40 24.92 -26.92
CA GLN A 29 -8.59 25.59 -25.64
C GLN A 29 -7.26 25.72 -24.84
N GLY A 30 -6.19 25.06 -25.29
CA GLY A 30 -4.86 25.17 -24.72
C GLY A 30 -4.61 24.20 -23.53
N VAL A 31 -3.39 24.34 -22.94
CA VAL A 31 -2.90 23.42 -21.90
C VAL A 31 -3.72 23.48 -20.60
N GLY A 32 -4.21 24.65 -20.21
CA GLY A 32 -4.99 24.80 -18.97
C GLY A 32 -6.30 24.01 -19.01
N ALA A 33 -7.02 24.04 -20.15
CA ALA A 33 -8.24 23.25 -20.31
C ALA A 33 -7.97 21.74 -20.36
N LEU A 34 -6.84 21.33 -20.94
CA LEU A 34 -6.40 19.93 -20.94
C LEU A 34 -6.08 19.46 -19.50
N GLU A 35 -5.38 20.28 -18.72
CA GLU A 35 -5.07 20.00 -17.33
C GLU A 35 -6.36 19.87 -16.51
N GLN A 36 -7.29 20.83 -16.65
CA GLN A 36 -8.57 20.77 -15.94
C GLN A 36 -9.34 19.49 -16.29
N LYS A 37 -9.38 19.12 -17.55
CA LYS A 37 -10.04 17.88 -17.98
C LYS A 37 -9.39 16.64 -17.39
N ALA A 38 -8.06 16.61 -17.28
CA ALA A 38 -7.34 15.51 -16.64
C ALA A 38 -7.65 15.45 -15.13
N GLU A 39 -7.69 16.61 -14.45
CA GLU A 39 -8.09 16.69 -13.03
C GLU A 39 -9.52 16.19 -12.81
N ASP A 40 -10.47 16.54 -13.67
CA ASP A 40 -11.87 16.09 -13.60
C ASP A 40 -11.96 14.56 -13.79
N LEU A 41 -11.19 14.00 -14.72
CA LEU A 41 -11.14 12.55 -14.96
C LEU A 41 -10.61 11.80 -13.74
N LEU A 42 -9.50 12.25 -13.14
CA LEU A 42 -8.90 11.62 -11.98
C LEU A 42 -9.81 11.61 -10.74
N GLN A 43 -10.74 12.57 -10.65
CA GLN A 43 -11.76 12.63 -9.61
C GLN A 43 -13.05 11.89 -9.99
N SER A 44 -13.09 11.20 -11.14
CA SER A 44 -14.27 10.51 -11.64
C SER A 44 -14.19 9.01 -11.32
N ARG A 45 -15.19 8.50 -10.62
CA ARG A 45 -15.36 7.06 -10.40
C ARG A 45 -15.38 6.28 -11.72
N ALA A 46 -16.09 6.79 -12.74
CA ALA A 46 -16.18 6.14 -14.04
C ALA A 46 -14.83 6.01 -14.76
N TYR A 47 -13.90 6.96 -14.54
CA TYR A 47 -12.55 6.84 -15.03
C TYR A 47 -11.82 5.64 -14.38
N TRP A 48 -11.90 5.51 -13.07
CA TRP A 48 -11.22 4.43 -12.34
C TRP A 48 -11.85 3.07 -12.62
N GLU A 49 -13.17 2.99 -12.78
CA GLU A 49 -13.86 1.78 -13.24
C GLU A 49 -13.32 1.31 -14.60
N ALA A 50 -13.22 2.22 -15.57
CA ALA A 50 -12.69 1.91 -16.89
C ALA A 50 -11.18 1.60 -16.86
N PHE A 51 -10.39 2.29 -16.02
CA PHE A 51 -8.95 2.11 -15.90
C PHE A 51 -8.58 0.77 -15.26
N ILE A 52 -9.27 0.38 -14.18
CA ILE A 52 -9.11 -0.92 -13.55
C ILE A 52 -9.63 -2.02 -14.47
N GLY A 53 -10.75 -1.79 -15.17
CA GLY A 53 -11.31 -2.77 -16.12
C GLY A 53 -11.53 -4.12 -15.46
N ASP A 54 -11.00 -5.19 -16.05
CA ASP A 54 -11.15 -6.58 -15.58
C ASP A 54 -10.03 -7.04 -14.63
N LYS A 55 -9.14 -6.12 -14.19
CA LYS A 55 -8.06 -6.48 -13.27
C LYS A 55 -8.60 -6.94 -11.92
N ASP A 56 -7.96 -7.96 -11.37
CA ASP A 56 -8.20 -8.43 -10.01
C ASP A 56 -7.45 -7.53 -9.01
N VAL A 57 -8.19 -6.68 -8.33
CA VAL A 57 -7.69 -5.81 -7.25
C VAL A 57 -8.12 -6.29 -5.86
N SER A 58 -8.54 -7.54 -5.72
CA SER A 58 -9.00 -8.10 -4.44
C SER A 58 -7.93 -8.09 -3.34
N LEU A 59 -6.65 -8.05 -3.70
CA LEU A 59 -5.52 -7.89 -2.77
C LEU A 59 -4.99 -6.45 -2.70
N GLY A 60 -5.72 -5.50 -3.27
CA GLY A 60 -5.34 -4.09 -3.37
C GLY A 60 -4.92 -3.68 -4.78
N TYR A 61 -4.61 -2.40 -4.95
CA TYR A 61 -4.15 -1.79 -6.20
C TYR A 61 -2.69 -1.37 -6.06
N TYR A 62 -1.85 -1.71 -7.05
CA TYR A 62 -0.40 -1.43 -7.02
C TYR A 62 0.10 -1.07 -8.42
N GLU A 63 0.49 0.19 -8.64
CA GLU A 63 1.06 0.62 -9.94
C GLU A 63 2.43 -0.02 -10.22
N SER A 64 3.27 -0.20 -9.20
CA SER A 64 4.61 -0.77 -9.35
C SER A 64 4.67 -2.31 -9.28
N GLU A 65 3.51 -2.97 -9.13
CA GLU A 65 3.38 -4.44 -9.10
C GLU A 65 4.44 -5.14 -8.22
N PRO A 66 4.50 -4.85 -6.89
CA PRO A 66 5.46 -5.50 -6.00
C PRO A 66 5.14 -6.99 -5.86
N VAL A 67 6.08 -7.76 -5.34
CA VAL A 67 5.74 -9.07 -4.80
C VAL A 67 4.92 -8.89 -3.54
N LEU A 68 3.73 -9.53 -3.49
CA LEU A 68 2.91 -9.56 -2.28
C LEU A 68 3.18 -10.84 -1.51
N VAL A 69 3.44 -10.67 -0.21
CA VAL A 69 3.56 -11.78 0.74
C VAL A 69 2.39 -11.69 1.71
N LEU A 70 1.55 -12.69 1.75
CA LEU A 70 0.42 -12.78 2.68
C LEU A 70 0.72 -13.83 3.74
N VAL A 71 0.67 -13.43 4.99
CA VAL A 71 0.82 -14.31 6.16
C VAL A 71 -0.51 -14.40 6.87
N ASP A 72 -1.07 -15.61 6.94
CA ASP A 72 -2.24 -15.94 7.75
C ASP A 72 -1.75 -16.66 9.02
N LYS A 73 -1.88 -15.99 10.18
CA LYS A 73 -1.40 -16.51 11.45
C LYS A 73 -2.19 -17.70 11.96
N THR A 74 -3.50 -17.73 11.72
CA THR A 74 -4.37 -18.82 12.18
C THR A 74 -4.24 -20.06 11.30
N ALA A 75 -4.06 -19.86 9.98
CA ALA A 75 -3.85 -20.97 9.05
C ALA A 75 -2.39 -21.44 8.99
N ASP A 76 -1.46 -20.78 9.68
CA ASP A 76 -0.02 -21.04 9.65
C ASP A 76 0.54 -21.11 8.21
N THR A 77 0.12 -20.14 7.36
CA THR A 77 0.52 -20.13 5.94
C THR A 77 1.13 -18.80 5.52
N LEU A 78 2.08 -18.89 4.58
CA LEU A 78 2.62 -17.77 3.85
C LEU A 78 2.40 -18.01 2.35
N LYS A 79 1.75 -17.06 1.69
CA LYS A 79 1.52 -17.05 0.25
C LYS A 79 2.32 -15.94 -0.40
N VAL A 80 2.84 -16.21 -1.60
CA VAL A 80 3.55 -15.22 -2.42
C VAL A 80 2.81 -15.05 -3.73
N PHE A 81 2.52 -13.80 -4.08
CA PHE A 81 1.89 -13.44 -5.35
C PHE A 81 2.81 -12.51 -6.13
N GLU A 82 2.89 -12.76 -7.43
CA GLU A 82 3.45 -11.85 -8.42
C GLU A 82 2.35 -11.33 -9.32
N PHE A 83 2.50 -10.11 -9.81
CA PHE A 83 1.55 -9.56 -10.77
C PHE A 83 1.88 -9.99 -12.20
N LYS A 84 0.86 -10.34 -12.95
CA LYS A 84 0.92 -10.56 -14.40
C LYS A 84 -0.22 -9.76 -15.04
N GLU A 85 0.14 -8.78 -15.84
CA GLU A 85 -0.83 -7.88 -16.49
C GLU A 85 -1.80 -7.23 -15.49
N GLY A 86 -1.30 -6.84 -14.32
CA GLY A 86 -2.07 -6.21 -13.24
C GLY A 86 -2.87 -7.17 -12.36
N ASN A 87 -2.76 -8.50 -12.56
CA ASN A 87 -3.47 -9.50 -11.78
C ASN A 87 -2.53 -10.26 -10.84
N PRO A 88 -2.85 -10.45 -9.55
CA PRO A 88 -2.04 -11.22 -8.63
C PRO A 88 -2.12 -12.71 -8.97
N VAL A 89 -0.96 -13.35 -9.19
CA VAL A 89 -0.84 -14.77 -9.50
C VAL A 89 -0.06 -15.46 -8.40
N LEU A 90 -0.68 -16.44 -7.75
CA LEU A 90 -0.05 -17.23 -6.69
C LEU A 90 1.18 -17.97 -7.22
N GLN A 91 2.34 -17.73 -6.61
CA GLN A 91 3.61 -18.39 -6.90
C GLN A 91 3.94 -19.44 -5.85
N LEU A 92 3.76 -19.12 -4.57
CA LEU A 92 4.11 -20.00 -3.46
C LEU A 92 2.97 -20.01 -2.41
N ASN A 93 2.81 -21.17 -1.78
CA ASN A 93 1.96 -21.34 -0.61
C ASN A 93 2.68 -22.32 0.35
N HIS A 94 3.26 -21.78 1.42
CA HIS A 94 4.13 -22.54 2.32
C HIS A 94 3.60 -22.51 3.75
N PRO A 95 3.77 -23.59 4.53
CA PRO A 95 3.56 -23.56 5.96
C PRO A 95 4.61 -22.67 6.63
N VAL A 96 4.20 -21.93 7.65
CA VAL A 96 5.06 -21.09 8.48
C VAL A 96 4.70 -21.25 9.94
N ILE A 97 5.60 -20.80 10.81
CA ILE A 97 5.34 -20.67 12.26
C ILE A 97 5.39 -19.17 12.56
N THR A 98 4.41 -18.68 13.30
CA THR A 98 4.34 -17.29 13.74
C THR A 98 4.39 -17.18 15.26
N GLY A 99 4.28 -15.99 15.81
CA GLY A 99 4.09 -15.77 17.25
C GLY A 99 2.70 -16.23 17.72
N ILE A 100 2.44 -16.07 19.00
CA ILE A 100 1.11 -16.38 19.57
C ILE A 100 0.02 -15.48 18.95
N GLY A 101 -1.25 -15.90 19.08
CA GLY A 101 -2.39 -15.17 18.52
C GLY A 101 -2.54 -13.74 19.04
N GLY A 102 -3.22 -12.93 18.26
CA GLY A 102 -3.41 -11.49 18.48
C GLY A 102 -2.30 -10.63 17.90
N ASP A 103 -2.59 -9.33 17.76
CA ASP A 103 -1.66 -8.35 17.18
C ASP A 103 -0.58 -7.92 18.20
N LYS A 104 0.64 -7.74 17.69
CA LYS A 104 1.79 -7.28 18.49
C LYS A 104 1.58 -5.84 18.97
N GLN A 105 1.73 -5.64 20.30
CA GLN A 105 1.58 -4.34 20.94
C GLN A 105 2.89 -3.81 21.54
N ARG A 106 3.75 -4.71 22.06
CA ARG A 106 4.98 -4.31 22.76
C ARG A 106 6.09 -5.35 22.61
N GLU A 107 7.30 -4.92 22.90
CA GLU A 107 8.46 -5.82 22.96
C GLU A 107 8.22 -6.97 23.94
N GLY A 108 8.61 -8.19 23.56
CA GLY A 108 8.51 -9.37 24.42
C GLY A 108 7.12 -10.00 24.55
N ASP A 109 6.08 -9.51 23.87
CA ASP A 109 4.73 -10.07 23.91
C ASP A 109 4.56 -11.36 23.08
N LEU A 110 5.61 -11.82 22.41
CA LEU A 110 5.68 -13.06 21.62
C LEU A 110 4.72 -13.09 20.41
N LYS A 111 4.13 -11.96 20.03
CA LYS A 111 3.16 -11.87 18.95
C LYS A 111 3.82 -11.42 17.64
N THR A 112 3.33 -11.96 16.52
CA THR A 112 3.60 -11.43 15.19
C THR A 112 2.65 -10.26 14.92
N PRO A 113 3.12 -9.10 14.46
CA PRO A 113 2.26 -7.95 14.21
C PRO A 113 1.27 -8.21 13.09
N VAL A 114 0.07 -7.65 13.20
CA VAL A 114 -0.97 -7.63 12.17
C VAL A 114 -0.93 -6.27 11.47
N GLY A 115 -0.91 -6.27 10.12
CA GLY A 115 -0.81 -5.04 9.35
C GLY A 115 -0.10 -5.22 8.01
N VAL A 116 0.39 -4.11 7.46
CA VAL A 116 1.12 -4.08 6.18
C VAL A 116 2.54 -3.57 6.42
N TYR A 117 3.52 -4.36 5.98
CA TYR A 117 4.95 -4.11 6.21
C TYR A 117 5.75 -4.27 4.93
N ASP A 118 6.70 -3.37 4.68
CA ASP A 118 7.68 -3.55 3.62
C ASP A 118 8.82 -4.43 4.11
N VAL A 119 9.43 -5.23 3.23
CA VAL A 119 10.74 -5.83 3.49
C VAL A 119 11.79 -4.74 3.27
N VAL A 120 12.44 -4.32 4.35
CA VAL A 120 13.42 -3.23 4.33
C VAL A 120 14.85 -3.70 4.11
N ARG A 121 15.12 -4.98 4.35
CA ARG A 121 16.46 -5.57 4.17
C ARG A 121 16.39 -7.09 4.06
N ARG A 122 17.08 -7.65 3.05
CA ARG A 122 17.49 -9.04 2.95
C ARG A 122 18.94 -9.14 3.44
N PHE A 123 19.25 -10.09 4.31
CA PHE A 123 20.59 -10.23 4.89
C PHE A 123 20.87 -11.65 5.38
N VAL A 124 22.16 -11.96 5.59
CA VAL A 124 22.61 -13.17 6.28
C VAL A 124 22.72 -12.84 7.77
N PRO A 125 21.94 -13.50 8.65
CA PRO A 125 22.06 -13.29 10.09
C PRO A 125 23.43 -13.71 10.61
N SER A 126 23.97 -12.96 11.58
CA SER A 126 25.21 -13.35 12.28
C SER A 126 25.01 -14.51 13.25
N ASP A 127 23.77 -14.68 13.75
CA ASP A 127 23.39 -15.79 14.62
C ASP A 127 22.75 -16.90 13.78
N PRO A 128 23.35 -18.10 13.72
CA PRO A 128 22.83 -19.24 12.97
C PRO A 128 21.45 -19.72 13.45
N PHE A 129 20.96 -19.23 14.60
CA PHE A 129 19.61 -19.48 15.06
C PHE A 129 18.52 -19.01 14.09
N TYR A 130 18.79 -17.98 13.30
CA TYR A 130 17.84 -17.39 12.33
C TYR A 130 17.99 -17.99 10.91
N GLY A 131 18.66 -19.13 10.77
CA GLY A 131 18.88 -19.75 9.45
C GLY A 131 19.93 -19.01 8.62
N GLN A 132 19.92 -19.29 7.31
CA GLN A 132 20.94 -18.80 6.37
C GLN A 132 20.64 -17.42 5.80
N ILE A 133 19.38 -17.02 5.77
CA ILE A 133 18.91 -15.75 5.21
C ILE A 133 17.74 -15.23 6.06
N ALA A 134 17.61 -13.92 6.16
CA ALA A 134 16.48 -13.27 6.80
C ALA A 134 16.02 -12.03 6.03
N PHE A 135 14.73 -11.73 6.15
CA PHE A 135 14.07 -10.58 5.56
C PHE A 135 13.44 -9.74 6.68
N ALA A 136 14.01 -8.56 6.93
CA ALA A 136 13.52 -7.67 7.98
C ALA A 136 12.28 -6.91 7.51
N LEU A 137 11.23 -6.97 8.31
CA LEU A 137 10.00 -6.20 8.09
C LEU A 137 10.09 -4.81 8.72
N SER A 138 9.35 -3.85 8.17
CA SER A 138 9.31 -2.45 8.61
C SER A 138 8.52 -2.22 9.92
N TYR A 139 8.36 -3.26 10.74
CA TYR A 139 7.71 -3.13 12.05
C TYR A 139 8.61 -2.44 13.08
N PRO A 140 8.09 -1.52 13.93
CA PRO A 140 6.77 -0.90 13.83
C PRO A 140 6.71 0.13 12.67
N ASN A 141 5.65 0.06 11.85
CA ASN A 141 5.39 1.05 10.83
C ASN A 141 4.90 2.39 11.42
N VAL A 142 4.53 3.37 10.59
CA VAL A 142 4.09 4.67 11.11
C VAL A 142 2.76 4.56 11.87
N MET A 143 1.83 3.74 11.38
CA MET A 143 0.55 3.50 12.06
C MET A 143 0.77 2.86 13.42
N ASP A 144 1.59 1.80 13.50
CA ASP A 144 1.92 1.11 14.74
C ASP A 144 2.47 2.08 15.81
N ARG A 145 3.41 2.93 15.42
CA ARG A 145 3.98 3.95 16.32
C ARG A 145 2.95 4.96 16.81
N GLN A 146 2.03 5.39 15.95
CA GLN A 146 0.96 6.31 16.36
C GLN A 146 -0.10 5.65 17.24
N MET A 147 -0.23 4.32 17.15
CA MET A 147 -1.04 3.52 18.06
C MET A 147 -0.32 3.18 19.37
N GLY A 148 0.95 3.59 19.53
CA GLY A 148 1.75 3.33 20.74
C GLY A 148 2.35 1.93 20.80
N LYS A 149 2.39 1.20 19.69
CA LYS A 149 3.07 -0.10 19.61
C LYS A 149 4.58 0.08 19.58
N ASP A 150 5.30 -0.85 20.18
CA ASP A 150 6.75 -0.84 20.25
C ASP A 150 7.36 -2.23 19.94
N GLY A 151 8.68 -2.32 20.08
CA GLY A 151 9.49 -3.48 19.74
C GLY A 151 10.16 -3.34 18.37
N TYR A 152 10.92 -4.37 17.99
CA TYR A 152 11.70 -4.41 16.73
C TYR A 152 12.07 -5.85 16.37
N GLY A 153 12.77 -6.02 15.25
CA GLY A 153 13.36 -7.31 14.89
C GLY A 153 12.35 -8.38 14.45
N ILE A 154 11.28 -7.98 13.78
CA ILE A 154 10.34 -8.91 13.14
C ILE A 154 10.88 -9.26 11.75
N TRP A 155 11.20 -10.54 11.56
CA TRP A 155 11.80 -11.06 10.34
C TRP A 155 11.03 -12.24 9.77
N ILE A 156 11.14 -12.45 8.47
CA ILE A 156 10.87 -13.74 7.82
C ILE A 156 12.22 -14.44 7.74
N HIS A 157 12.37 -15.66 8.30
CA HIS A 157 13.64 -16.38 8.35
C HIS A 157 13.49 -17.90 8.44
N GLY A 158 14.59 -18.62 8.41
CA GLY A 158 14.64 -20.08 8.46
C GLY A 158 14.74 -20.66 9.87
N HIS A 159 14.81 -21.97 9.93
CA HIS A 159 15.11 -22.71 11.16
C HIS A 159 16.61 -22.61 11.53
N PRO A 160 16.95 -22.81 12.82
CA PRO A 160 18.34 -22.86 13.28
C PRO A 160 19.19 -23.84 12.49
N LEU A 161 20.40 -23.43 12.08
CA LEU A 161 21.31 -24.26 11.29
C LEU A 161 22.03 -25.35 12.14
N ASN A 162 22.30 -25.05 13.41
CA ASN A 162 23.22 -25.85 14.24
C ASN A 162 22.51 -26.57 15.40
N SER A 163 21.19 -26.63 15.45
CA SER A 163 20.48 -27.30 16.54
C SER A 163 19.31 -28.14 16.03
N ALA A 164 19.07 -29.27 16.72
CA ALA A 164 17.83 -30.03 16.59
C ALA A 164 16.61 -29.27 17.17
N GLN A 165 16.84 -28.09 17.73
CA GLN A 165 15.79 -27.25 18.30
C GLN A 165 14.98 -26.64 17.15
N ARG A 166 13.81 -27.19 16.93
CA ARG A 166 12.78 -26.64 16.06
C ARG A 166 11.84 -25.78 16.93
N TYR A 167 11.23 -24.77 16.31
CA TYR A 167 10.10 -24.10 16.93
C TYR A 167 8.94 -25.11 17.04
N ASP A 168 8.57 -25.51 18.24
CA ASP A 168 7.55 -26.54 18.42
C ASP A 168 6.15 -26.04 18.17
N LYS A 169 5.87 -24.75 18.43
CA LYS A 169 4.52 -24.16 18.27
C LYS A 169 4.53 -22.69 17.84
N ASN A 170 5.33 -21.83 18.49
CA ASN A 170 5.27 -20.39 18.27
C ASN A 170 6.67 -19.77 18.29
N THR A 171 6.83 -18.67 17.55
CA THR A 171 8.03 -17.83 17.56
C THR A 171 7.91 -16.71 18.61
N ARG A 172 8.93 -15.86 18.69
CA ARG A 172 8.88 -14.62 19.47
C ARG A 172 8.36 -13.43 18.67
N GLY A 173 7.63 -13.68 17.58
CA GLY A 173 7.02 -12.68 16.72
C GLY A 173 7.51 -12.70 15.26
N CYS A 174 8.58 -13.42 14.95
CA CYS A 174 9.04 -13.63 13.57
C CYS A 174 8.14 -14.62 12.82
N VAL A 175 8.23 -14.61 11.49
CA VAL A 175 7.63 -15.60 10.60
C VAL A 175 8.73 -16.57 10.19
N VAL A 176 8.57 -17.85 10.51
CA VAL A 176 9.61 -18.88 10.31
C VAL A 176 9.11 -19.97 9.38
N MET A 177 9.97 -20.35 8.43
CA MET A 177 9.75 -21.49 7.54
C MET A 177 10.97 -22.44 7.57
N THR A 178 10.83 -23.63 7.02
CA THR A 178 11.98 -24.53 6.86
C THR A 178 13.03 -23.91 5.93
N ASN A 179 14.29 -24.27 6.09
CA ASN A 179 15.37 -23.68 5.28
C ASN A 179 15.20 -23.97 3.80
N ASP A 180 14.73 -25.15 3.41
CA ASP A 180 14.46 -25.50 2.01
C ASP A 180 13.36 -24.59 1.41
N LEU A 181 12.30 -24.30 2.16
CA LEU A 181 11.23 -23.39 1.73
C LEU A 181 11.74 -21.95 1.68
N LEU A 182 12.62 -21.55 2.59
CA LEU A 182 13.24 -20.23 2.60
C LEU A 182 14.10 -20.00 1.36
N ASP A 183 14.82 -21.04 0.88
CA ASP A 183 15.59 -20.95 -0.37
C ASP A 183 14.68 -20.73 -1.58
N VAL A 184 13.56 -21.44 -1.65
CA VAL A 184 12.56 -21.26 -2.70
C VAL A 184 11.95 -19.85 -2.62
N PHE A 185 11.61 -19.39 -1.41
CA PHE A 185 11.09 -18.05 -1.16
C PHE A 185 12.11 -16.99 -1.62
N ASP A 186 13.37 -17.10 -1.19
CA ASP A 186 14.44 -16.18 -1.56
C ASP A 186 14.62 -16.10 -3.09
N ALA A 187 14.67 -17.24 -3.75
CA ALA A 187 14.80 -17.29 -5.20
C ALA A 187 13.64 -16.60 -5.94
N THR A 188 12.42 -16.67 -5.37
CA THR A 188 11.23 -16.07 -5.96
C THR A 188 11.19 -14.55 -5.78
N VAL A 189 11.59 -14.05 -4.59
CA VAL A 189 11.42 -12.63 -4.23
C VAL A 189 12.68 -11.79 -4.43
N LYS A 190 13.82 -12.42 -4.75
CA LYS A 190 15.13 -11.77 -4.88
C LYS A 190 15.06 -10.53 -5.78
N ASP A 191 15.69 -9.46 -5.31
CA ASP A 191 15.83 -8.17 -6.01
C ASP A 191 14.50 -7.48 -6.38
N LYS A 192 13.38 -7.91 -5.77
CA LYS A 192 12.05 -7.30 -5.96
C LYS A 192 11.63 -6.49 -4.74
N LYS A 193 10.79 -5.49 -4.97
CA LYS A 193 10.08 -4.81 -3.88
C LYS A 193 9.06 -5.78 -3.29
N ILE A 194 9.05 -5.94 -1.97
CA ILE A 194 8.17 -6.88 -1.29
C ILE A 194 7.28 -6.12 -0.31
N VAL A 195 5.98 -6.31 -0.42
CA VAL A 195 4.98 -5.83 0.53
C VAL A 195 4.36 -7.04 1.23
N THR A 196 4.45 -7.06 2.56
CA THR A 196 3.96 -8.16 3.39
C THR A 196 2.69 -7.74 4.12
N LEU A 197 1.59 -8.45 3.89
CA LEU A 197 0.34 -8.32 4.60
C LEU A 197 0.25 -9.46 5.62
N VAL A 198 0.18 -9.12 6.89
CA VAL A 198 0.04 -10.10 7.98
C VAL A 198 -1.34 -9.97 8.57
N SER A 199 -2.14 -11.02 8.47
CA SER A 199 -3.49 -11.09 9.04
C SER A 199 -3.56 -12.11 10.19
N GLU A 200 -4.47 -11.89 11.13
CA GLU A 200 -4.78 -12.89 12.14
C GLU A 200 -5.53 -14.07 11.52
N VAL A 201 -6.52 -13.78 10.67
CA VAL A 201 -7.37 -14.78 10.02
C VAL A 201 -7.62 -14.40 8.56
N GLY A 202 -7.34 -15.33 7.66
CA GLY A 202 -7.69 -15.23 6.24
C GLY A 202 -6.87 -14.20 5.45
N GLU A 203 -7.17 -14.14 4.16
CA GLU A 203 -6.56 -13.16 3.27
C GLU A 203 -7.28 -11.80 3.41
N PRO A 204 -6.56 -10.69 3.52
CA PRO A 204 -7.17 -9.37 3.61
C PRO A 204 -7.69 -8.94 2.23
N LYS A 205 -8.87 -9.41 1.85
CA LYS A 205 -9.51 -9.09 0.58
C LYS A 205 -10.31 -7.80 0.66
N VAL A 206 -10.35 -7.09 -0.45
CA VAL A 206 -11.12 -5.86 -0.64
C VAL A 206 -11.99 -5.97 -1.90
N ASP A 207 -13.17 -5.39 -1.85
CA ASP A 207 -14.04 -5.29 -3.00
C ASP A 207 -13.49 -4.26 -3.99
N LYS A 208 -13.60 -4.55 -5.28
CA LYS A 208 -13.16 -3.67 -6.37
C LYS A 208 -13.76 -2.28 -6.27
N GLU A 209 -15.03 -2.19 -5.90
CA GLU A 209 -15.76 -0.95 -5.73
C GLU A 209 -15.11 -0.03 -4.67
N VAL A 210 -14.64 -0.62 -3.57
CA VAL A 210 -13.92 0.10 -2.50
C VAL A 210 -12.59 0.66 -3.01
N VAL A 211 -11.86 -0.11 -3.82
CA VAL A 211 -10.59 0.36 -4.42
C VAL A 211 -10.86 1.53 -5.37
N ILE A 212 -11.89 1.44 -6.20
CA ILE A 212 -12.32 2.51 -7.11
C ILE A 212 -12.67 3.78 -6.34
N ASP A 213 -13.47 3.65 -5.29
CA ASP A 213 -13.89 4.78 -4.45
C ASP A 213 -12.70 5.42 -3.73
N LEU A 214 -11.76 4.62 -3.22
CA LEU A 214 -10.53 5.12 -2.60
C LEU A 214 -9.66 5.88 -3.59
N LEU A 215 -9.43 5.35 -4.78
CA LEU A 215 -8.67 6.04 -5.83
C LEU A 215 -9.32 7.36 -6.22
N THR A 216 -10.63 7.37 -6.41
CA THR A 216 -11.41 8.59 -6.68
C THR A 216 -11.19 9.63 -5.59
N GLN A 217 -11.36 9.24 -4.32
CA GLN A 217 -11.27 10.16 -3.18
C GLN A 217 -9.82 10.61 -2.90
N VAL A 218 -8.82 9.80 -3.18
CA VAL A 218 -7.40 10.22 -3.13
C VAL A 218 -7.14 11.39 -4.08
N PHE A 219 -7.69 11.33 -5.30
CA PHE A 219 -7.51 12.42 -6.26
C PHE A 219 -8.41 13.62 -5.99
N GLU A 220 -9.58 13.45 -5.39
CA GLU A 220 -10.39 14.55 -4.86
C GLU A 220 -9.66 15.27 -3.71
N TRP A 221 -9.05 14.54 -2.78
CA TRP A 221 -8.21 15.08 -1.72
C TRP A 221 -6.99 15.83 -2.26
N ARG A 222 -6.28 15.24 -3.25
CA ARG A 222 -5.15 15.89 -3.93
C ARG A 222 -5.60 17.18 -4.65
N ASN A 223 -6.76 17.15 -5.30
CA ASN A 223 -7.32 18.31 -5.98
C ASN A 223 -7.62 19.45 -5.00
N ALA A 224 -8.27 19.16 -3.86
CA ALA A 224 -8.50 20.16 -2.80
C ALA A 224 -7.18 20.76 -2.31
N TRP A 225 -6.12 19.95 -2.19
CA TRP A 225 -4.78 20.41 -1.83
C TRP A 225 -4.18 21.31 -2.93
N LYS A 226 -4.25 20.90 -4.19
CA LYS A 226 -3.71 21.64 -5.34
C LYS A 226 -4.31 23.05 -5.43
N TYR A 227 -5.61 23.16 -5.28
CA TYR A 227 -6.36 24.43 -5.41
C TYR A 227 -6.56 25.19 -4.08
N SER A 228 -5.87 24.81 -3.00
CA SER A 228 -5.96 25.45 -1.69
C SER A 228 -7.36 25.47 -1.07
N ASP A 229 -8.23 24.54 -1.43
CA ASP A 229 -9.54 24.36 -0.80
C ASP A 229 -9.37 23.67 0.56
N ILE A 230 -9.07 24.49 1.57
CA ILE A 230 -8.74 23.99 2.91
C ILE A 230 -9.92 23.28 3.58
N ASP A 231 -11.15 23.74 3.35
CA ASP A 231 -12.31 23.17 4.01
C ASP A 231 -12.62 21.79 3.41
N ARG A 232 -12.61 21.64 2.08
CA ARG A 232 -12.70 20.36 1.41
C ARG A 232 -11.52 19.43 1.78
N TYR A 233 -10.29 19.94 1.78
CA TYR A 233 -9.09 19.18 2.15
C TYR A 233 -9.21 18.57 3.55
N MET A 234 -9.68 19.35 4.54
CA MET A 234 -9.80 18.89 5.92
C MET A 234 -10.92 17.86 6.13
N THR A 235 -11.90 17.74 5.22
CA THR A 235 -12.93 16.70 5.33
C THR A 235 -12.39 15.28 5.20
N TYR A 236 -11.22 15.11 4.58
CA TYR A 236 -10.56 13.81 4.43
C TYR A 236 -9.75 13.37 5.66
N TYR A 237 -9.66 14.18 6.70
CA TYR A 237 -8.92 13.83 7.92
C TYR A 237 -9.88 13.38 9.03
N HIS A 238 -9.46 12.31 9.72
CA HIS A 238 -10.20 11.82 10.88
C HIS A 238 -9.99 12.75 12.09
N GLN A 239 -10.96 12.79 13.01
CA GLN A 239 -10.85 13.61 14.23
C GLN A 239 -9.64 13.19 15.11
N ASP A 240 -9.28 11.88 15.10
CA ASP A 240 -8.16 11.34 15.84
C ASP A 240 -6.85 11.31 15.02
N PHE A 241 -6.81 12.05 13.90
CA PHE A 241 -5.63 12.13 13.04
C PHE A 241 -4.36 12.45 13.81
N ARG A 242 -3.28 11.76 13.43
CA ARG A 242 -1.91 12.04 13.90
C ARG A 242 -0.93 12.04 12.73
N ARG A 243 -0.13 13.08 12.62
CA ARG A 243 1.01 13.07 11.72
C ARG A 243 2.12 12.18 12.31
N PHE A 244 3.04 11.71 11.47
CA PHE A 244 4.14 10.81 11.87
C PHE A 244 4.97 11.30 13.07
N ASP A 245 5.03 12.61 13.31
CA ASP A 245 5.76 13.26 14.43
C ASP A 245 4.87 13.52 15.65
N GLY A 246 3.64 13.01 15.65
CA GLY A 246 2.69 13.14 16.76
C GLY A 246 1.78 14.36 16.70
N MET A 247 1.93 15.26 15.70
CA MET A 247 1.06 16.41 15.53
C MET A 247 -0.40 15.97 15.34
N ARG A 248 -1.31 16.55 16.11
CA ARG A 248 -2.75 16.22 16.09
C ARG A 248 -3.53 17.12 15.15
N ILE A 249 -4.77 16.72 14.83
CA ILE A 249 -5.63 17.36 13.84
C ILE A 249 -5.78 18.88 14.03
N GLY A 250 -5.95 19.36 15.25
CA GLY A 250 -6.15 20.80 15.51
C GLY A 250 -4.91 21.65 15.18
N GLU A 251 -3.72 21.16 15.49
CA GLU A 251 -2.45 21.83 15.14
C GLU A 251 -2.18 21.71 13.65
N PHE A 252 -2.38 20.51 13.09
CA PHE A 252 -2.26 20.25 11.66
C PHE A 252 -3.18 21.16 10.83
N SER A 253 -4.45 21.31 11.21
CA SER A 253 -5.42 22.19 10.54
C SER A 253 -4.95 23.65 10.55
N ARG A 254 -4.47 24.16 11.69
CA ARG A 254 -3.94 25.54 11.76
C ARG A 254 -2.72 25.73 10.83
N MET A 255 -1.80 24.78 10.84
CA MET A 255 -0.64 24.79 9.95
C MET A 255 -1.06 24.80 8.47
N LYS A 256 -1.97 23.90 8.09
CA LYS A 256 -2.44 23.80 6.69
C LYS A 256 -3.21 25.06 6.27
N ARG A 257 -4.05 25.66 7.13
CA ARG A 257 -4.73 26.93 6.84
C ARG A 257 -3.72 28.05 6.55
N THR A 258 -2.62 28.14 7.31
CA THR A 258 -1.56 29.11 7.07
C THR A 258 -0.83 28.87 5.74
N ILE A 259 -0.62 27.59 5.36
CA ILE A 259 0.03 27.26 4.07
C ILE A 259 -0.93 27.59 2.91
N PHE A 260 -2.19 27.20 3.01
CA PHE A 260 -3.16 27.37 1.95
C PHE A 260 -3.57 28.85 1.73
N SER A 261 -3.52 29.69 2.77
CA SER A 261 -3.77 31.12 2.64
C SER A 261 -2.78 31.87 1.75
N ARG A 262 -1.62 31.27 1.44
CA ARG A 262 -0.67 31.83 0.46
C ARG A 262 -1.19 31.76 -0.98
N ASN A 263 -2.15 30.88 -1.24
CA ASN A 263 -2.78 30.66 -2.55
C ASN A 263 -1.78 30.53 -3.71
N GLU A 264 -0.67 29.84 -3.46
CA GLU A 264 0.37 29.60 -4.45
C GLU A 264 -0.09 28.53 -5.47
N ASP A 265 0.30 28.69 -6.73
CA ASP A 265 0.16 27.63 -7.72
C ASP A 265 1.00 26.42 -7.32
N LYS A 266 0.41 25.23 -7.43
CA LYS A 266 1.03 23.97 -7.01
C LYS A 266 0.97 22.95 -8.12
N THR A 267 2.09 22.29 -8.35
CA THR A 267 2.13 21.00 -9.05
C THR A 267 2.22 19.90 -8.02
N ILE A 268 1.24 18.99 -8.01
CA ILE A 268 1.20 17.85 -7.09
C ILE A 268 0.95 16.60 -7.92
N LEU A 269 1.97 15.74 -8.02
CA LEU A 269 1.90 14.49 -8.75
C LEU A 269 2.06 13.32 -7.79
N PHE A 270 1.30 12.26 -8.02
CA PHE A 270 1.43 10.98 -7.34
C PHE A 270 1.81 9.93 -8.37
N ASN A 271 2.94 9.25 -8.14
CA ASN A 271 3.44 8.14 -8.92
C ASN A 271 3.60 6.93 -8.00
N ASP A 272 3.65 5.74 -8.56
CA ASP A 272 3.80 4.49 -7.81
C ASP A 272 2.72 4.34 -6.71
N LEU A 273 1.49 4.73 -7.06
CA LEU A 273 0.35 4.68 -6.16
C LEU A 273 0.01 3.23 -5.84
N ALA A 274 -0.15 2.96 -4.55
CA ALA A 274 -0.63 1.67 -4.06
C ALA A 274 -1.70 1.87 -2.99
N VAL A 275 -2.73 1.05 -3.04
CA VAL A 275 -3.83 0.97 -2.07
C VAL A 275 -3.86 -0.46 -1.54
N ALA A 276 -3.29 -0.68 -0.37
CA ALA A 276 -3.22 -2.00 0.29
C ALA A 276 -4.28 -2.10 1.39
N PRO A 277 -5.13 -3.14 1.41
CA PRO A 277 -5.98 -3.41 2.57
C PRO A 277 -5.08 -3.61 3.80
N TYR A 278 -5.43 -2.98 4.93
CA TYR A 278 -4.64 -3.02 6.15
C TYR A 278 -5.31 -3.92 7.18
N PRO A 279 -4.81 -5.16 7.39
CA PRO A 279 -5.35 -6.08 8.37
C PRO A 279 -5.30 -5.47 9.78
N ASN A 280 -6.33 -5.72 10.56
CA ASN A 280 -6.43 -5.29 11.96
C ASN A 280 -7.36 -6.21 12.74
N GLU A 281 -7.22 -6.25 14.07
CA GLU A 281 -8.02 -7.13 14.95
C GLU A 281 -9.51 -6.76 15.01
N GLU A 282 -9.83 -5.49 14.71
CA GLU A 282 -11.20 -5.00 14.78
C GLU A 282 -12.01 -5.29 13.51
N GLY A 283 -11.36 -5.81 12.45
CA GLY A 283 -11.99 -6.07 11.16
C GLY A 283 -12.49 -4.79 10.45
N LYS A 284 -11.95 -3.63 10.81
CA LYS A 284 -12.28 -2.37 10.15
C LYS A 284 -11.71 -2.31 8.74
N PRO A 285 -12.39 -1.68 7.80
CA PRO A 285 -11.88 -1.44 6.44
C PRO A 285 -10.81 -0.33 6.46
N LEU A 286 -9.62 -0.69 6.97
CA LEU A 286 -8.46 0.18 6.97
C LEU A 286 -7.59 -0.09 5.75
N PHE A 287 -6.91 0.96 5.27
CA PHE A 287 -6.01 0.86 4.12
C PHE A 287 -4.71 1.61 4.36
N ARG A 288 -3.61 1.08 3.85
CA ARG A 288 -2.34 1.79 3.68
C ARG A 288 -2.25 2.24 2.23
N ILE A 289 -2.17 3.55 2.01
CA ILE A 289 -1.98 4.14 0.69
C ILE A 289 -0.57 4.73 0.63
N THR A 290 0.21 4.31 -0.36
CA THR A 290 1.58 4.80 -0.57
C THR A 290 1.74 5.36 -1.97
N TYR A 291 2.57 6.39 -2.12
CA TYR A 291 2.87 7.02 -3.40
C TYR A 291 4.20 7.75 -3.36
N HIS A 292 4.82 7.93 -4.52
CA HIS A 292 5.93 8.86 -4.68
C HIS A 292 5.36 10.24 -5.04
N GLN A 293 5.55 11.22 -4.16
CA GLN A 293 5.06 12.57 -4.33
C GLN A 293 6.09 13.45 -5.02
N THR A 294 5.65 14.20 -6.04
CA THR A 294 6.28 15.44 -6.49
C THR A 294 5.40 16.59 -6.06
N TYR A 295 5.94 17.52 -5.28
CA TYR A 295 5.28 18.75 -4.86
C TYR A 295 6.14 19.94 -5.24
N GLU A 296 5.62 20.86 -6.03
CA GLU A 296 6.35 22.02 -6.50
C GLU A 296 5.46 23.28 -6.40
N THR A 297 6.04 24.35 -5.88
CA THR A 297 5.52 25.73 -5.95
C THR A 297 6.61 26.62 -6.51
N ARG A 298 6.33 27.90 -6.66
CA ARG A 298 7.33 28.87 -7.13
C ARG A 298 8.60 28.88 -6.27
N ASN A 299 8.48 28.64 -4.95
CA ASN A 299 9.55 28.82 -3.97
C ASN A 299 9.94 27.54 -3.23
N TYR A 300 9.29 26.41 -3.48
CA TYR A 300 9.53 25.17 -2.74
C TYR A 300 9.30 23.94 -3.62
N GLN A 301 10.23 22.99 -3.50
CA GLN A 301 10.11 21.68 -4.16
C GLN A 301 10.35 20.57 -3.14
N HIS A 302 9.58 19.51 -3.23
CA HIS A 302 9.77 18.28 -2.48
C HIS A 302 9.47 17.07 -3.36
N ARG A 303 10.33 16.05 -3.28
CA ARG A 303 10.10 14.74 -3.89
C ARG A 303 10.40 13.66 -2.87
N GLY A 304 9.54 12.67 -2.76
CA GLY A 304 9.76 11.59 -1.82
C GLY A 304 8.57 10.67 -1.66
N ASN A 305 8.83 9.54 -1.02
CA ASN A 305 7.79 8.57 -0.72
C ASN A 305 6.92 9.07 0.43
N LYS A 306 5.63 8.89 0.27
CA LYS A 306 4.58 9.23 1.22
C LYS A 306 3.74 8.01 1.54
N GLU A 307 3.21 7.99 2.75
CA GLU A 307 2.24 6.99 3.16
C GLU A 307 1.16 7.64 4.02
N ILE A 308 -0.09 7.23 3.78
CA ILE A 308 -1.24 7.57 4.60
C ILE A 308 -1.97 6.28 4.99
N TYR A 309 -2.54 6.29 6.18
CA TYR A 309 -3.39 5.22 6.68
C TYR A 309 -4.79 5.76 6.82
N VAL A 310 -5.75 5.09 6.22
CA VAL A 310 -7.11 5.59 6.12
C VAL A 310 -8.13 4.60 6.67
N ASP A 311 -9.18 5.13 7.29
CA ASP A 311 -10.40 4.42 7.64
C ASP A 311 -11.44 4.68 6.53
N PHE A 312 -12.11 3.62 6.09
CA PHE A 312 -13.15 3.67 5.06
C PHE A 312 -14.50 3.11 5.55
N SER A 313 -14.72 3.07 6.86
CA SER A 313 -15.89 2.44 7.48
C SER A 313 -17.22 3.02 7.02
N ASP A 314 -17.27 4.31 6.70
CA ASP A 314 -18.46 5.02 6.26
C ASP A 314 -18.52 5.26 4.73
N GLY A 315 -17.73 4.53 3.95
CA GLY A 315 -17.60 4.74 2.50
C GLY A 315 -16.92 6.08 2.14
N ARG A 316 -16.29 6.73 3.12
CA ARG A 316 -15.51 7.96 2.95
C ARG A 316 -14.10 7.80 3.48
N MET A 317 -13.14 8.18 2.66
CA MET A 317 -11.74 8.18 3.07
C MET A 317 -11.51 9.14 4.24
N LYS A 318 -11.03 8.61 5.37
CA LYS A 318 -10.63 9.38 6.55
C LYS A 318 -9.19 9.05 6.94
N ILE A 319 -8.29 9.99 6.73
CA ILE A 319 -6.85 9.83 7.03
C ILE A 319 -6.66 9.82 8.54
N LEU A 320 -6.15 8.71 9.06
CA LEU A 320 -5.82 8.51 10.47
C LEU A 320 -4.37 8.90 10.76
N VAL A 321 -3.46 8.55 9.84
CA VAL A 321 -2.01 8.81 9.98
C VAL A 321 -1.44 9.24 8.64
N GLU A 322 -0.50 10.21 8.64
CA GLU A 322 0.22 10.70 7.45
C GLU A 322 1.71 10.87 7.75
N ARG A 323 2.55 10.43 6.77
CA ARG A 323 4.00 10.65 6.76
C ARG A 323 4.47 11.30 5.46
#